data_8a4fcb6ead8fde5059728dd09c4eb8a3
#
_entry.id   8a4fcb6ead8fde5059728dd09c4eb8a3
#
_cell.length_a   1.000
_cell.length_b   1.000
_cell.length_c   1.000
_cell.angle_alpha   90.00
_cell.angle_beta   90.00
_cell.angle_gamma   90.00
#
_symmetry.space_group_name_H-M   'P 1'
#
loop_
_entity.id
_entity.type
_entity.pdbx_description
1 polymer ?
#
loop_
_entity_poly.entity_id
_entity_poly.type
_entity_poly.pdbx_seq_one_letter_code
_entity_poly.pdbx_strand_id
1 'polypeptide(L)'
;MEFSVKSGSPEKQRSACIVVGVFEPRRLSPVAEQLDKISDGYISSLLRRGDLEGKPGQMLLLHQVPGVLSERVLLVGCGKERELGERQYKEIIQKTISTLNETGSMEAVCFLTELHVKGRDTYWKVRQAVEATKDGLYTFNQFKSVKPETRRPLRKLVFNVPTRRELNLGEKAISHGLAIASGVKASKDLGNMPPNVANPAYLASQARRLADDYETVTTKIIGEQEMEKLGMTSYLAVGRGSKNESMMSVIEYKGNPDSDAKPIVLIGKGLTFDSGGISLKPGEGMDEMKYDMCGAASVFGTMKALAKLNLPLNVVGVLAGCENMPGSNAYRPGDILTTMSGQTVEVLNTDAEGRLVLCDALTYVERFEPDCVVDVATLTGACVIALGHHISGVLSNHNPLSHELVNASEQASDRAWRLPMADEYHEQLKSPFADMANIGGRPAGTITAGCFLSKFTKKYNWAHIDIAGTAWKSGAAKGSTGRPVSMLVQFLLNRSGQETEE
;
A
#
# COMPACT_ATOMS: atom_id res chain seq x y z
N MET A 1 -0.82 -20.29 2.99
CA MET A 1 -2.28 -20.25 3.17
C MET A 1 -2.95 -20.32 1.82
N GLU A 2 -3.85 -21.26 1.64
CA GLU A 2 -4.61 -21.53 0.42
C GLU A 2 -5.97 -20.80 0.49
N PHE A 3 -6.42 -20.28 -0.65
CA PHE A 3 -7.74 -19.67 -0.80
C PHE A 3 -8.49 -20.32 -1.96
N SER A 4 -9.78 -20.49 -1.80
CA SER A 4 -10.67 -20.95 -2.88
C SER A 4 -12.06 -20.36 -2.69
N VAL A 5 -12.88 -20.45 -3.74
CA VAL A 5 -14.30 -20.08 -3.67
C VAL A 5 -15.18 -21.29 -3.92
N LYS A 6 -16.37 -21.26 -3.36
CA LYS A 6 -17.43 -22.21 -3.64
C LYS A 6 -18.81 -21.56 -3.49
N SER A 7 -19.84 -22.24 -3.96
CA SER A 7 -21.23 -21.89 -3.72
C SER A 7 -21.96 -23.12 -3.18
N GLY A 8 -22.51 -23.01 -1.99
CA GLY A 8 -23.20 -24.14 -1.37
C GLY A 8 -23.83 -23.80 -0.02
N SER A 9 -24.72 -24.66 0.42
CA SER A 9 -25.45 -24.49 1.67
C SER A 9 -24.52 -24.62 2.90
N PRO A 10 -24.67 -23.79 3.93
CA PRO A 10 -23.77 -23.78 5.08
C PRO A 10 -23.82 -25.09 5.88
N GLU A 11 -24.98 -25.69 6.07
CA GLU A 11 -25.16 -26.93 6.85
C GLU A 11 -24.48 -28.14 6.21
N LYS A 12 -24.28 -28.13 4.87
CA LYS A 12 -23.67 -29.23 4.10
C LYS A 12 -22.16 -29.12 3.98
N GLN A 13 -21.55 -28.07 4.57
CA GLN A 13 -20.10 -27.89 4.50
C GLN A 13 -19.40 -28.84 5.46
N ARG A 14 -18.61 -29.76 4.89
CA ARG A 14 -17.67 -30.61 5.66
C ARG A 14 -16.35 -29.85 5.81
N SER A 15 -16.19 -29.15 6.93
CA SER A 15 -15.01 -28.35 7.22
C SER A 15 -14.75 -28.35 8.72
N ALA A 16 -13.56 -27.98 9.14
CA ALA A 16 -13.24 -27.84 10.56
C ALA A 16 -14.03 -26.69 11.21
N CYS A 17 -14.38 -25.65 10.45
CA CYS A 17 -15.16 -24.53 10.94
C CYS A 17 -15.93 -23.85 9.79
N ILE A 18 -17.15 -23.41 10.05
CA ILE A 18 -17.87 -22.44 9.20
C ILE A 18 -18.04 -21.13 9.96
N VAL A 19 -17.99 -20.02 9.22
CA VAL A 19 -18.06 -18.67 9.78
C VAL A 19 -19.30 -17.96 9.26
N VAL A 20 -20.13 -17.46 10.18
CA VAL A 20 -21.38 -16.74 9.85
C VAL A 20 -21.53 -15.48 10.70
N GLY A 21 -22.22 -14.48 10.16
CA GLY A 21 -22.39 -13.18 10.83
C GLY A 21 -23.64 -13.09 11.70
N VAL A 22 -23.53 -12.30 12.77
CA VAL A 22 -24.63 -11.88 13.64
C VAL A 22 -24.59 -10.35 13.77
N PHE A 23 -25.73 -9.70 13.52
CA PHE A 23 -25.86 -8.24 13.64
C PHE A 23 -26.39 -7.81 15.01
N GLU A 24 -26.18 -6.54 15.36
CA GLU A 24 -26.86 -5.90 16.50
C GLU A 24 -28.31 -5.56 16.16
N PRO A 25 -29.24 -5.68 17.14
CA PRO A 25 -29.11 -6.41 18.38
C PRO A 25 -29.52 -7.88 18.19
N ARG A 26 -28.58 -8.81 18.31
CA ARG A 26 -28.85 -10.28 18.32
C ARG A 26 -29.58 -10.80 17.07
N ARG A 27 -29.36 -10.15 15.93
CA ARG A 27 -30.01 -10.48 14.66
C ARG A 27 -29.10 -11.37 13.80
N LEU A 28 -29.62 -12.52 13.39
CA LEU A 28 -28.90 -13.45 12.52
C LEU A 28 -28.76 -12.88 11.10
N SER A 29 -27.60 -13.14 10.47
CA SER A 29 -27.48 -12.98 9.02
C SER A 29 -28.30 -14.04 8.30
N PRO A 30 -28.65 -13.87 7.00
CA PRO A 30 -29.43 -14.87 6.27
C PRO A 30 -28.85 -16.29 6.35
N VAL A 31 -27.51 -16.41 6.29
CA VAL A 31 -26.82 -17.70 6.41
C VAL A 31 -26.91 -18.25 7.82
N ALA A 32 -26.77 -17.42 8.84
CA ALA A 32 -26.94 -17.83 10.24
C ALA A 32 -28.39 -18.24 10.55
N GLU A 33 -29.37 -17.57 9.95
CA GLU A 33 -30.80 -17.98 10.06
C GLU A 33 -31.04 -19.38 9.47
N GLN A 34 -30.38 -19.72 8.36
CA GLN A 34 -30.46 -21.03 7.76
C GLN A 34 -29.95 -22.12 8.72
N LEU A 35 -28.79 -21.87 9.36
CA LEU A 35 -28.25 -22.78 10.37
C LEU A 35 -29.13 -22.88 11.62
N ASP A 36 -29.72 -21.79 12.03
CA ASP A 36 -30.61 -21.74 13.20
C ASP A 36 -31.87 -22.59 12.95
N LYS A 37 -32.46 -22.48 11.76
CA LYS A 37 -33.64 -23.31 11.38
C LYS A 37 -33.32 -24.80 11.38
N ILE A 38 -32.15 -25.18 10.84
CA ILE A 38 -31.71 -26.59 10.74
C ILE A 38 -31.37 -27.16 12.14
N SER A 39 -30.86 -26.33 13.03
CA SER A 39 -30.53 -26.69 14.42
C SER A 39 -31.70 -26.50 15.41
N ASP A 40 -32.93 -26.36 14.91
CA ASP A 40 -34.15 -26.19 15.69
C ASP A 40 -34.09 -25.04 16.71
N GLY A 41 -33.58 -23.87 16.25
CA GLY A 41 -33.49 -22.65 17.08
C GLY A 41 -32.34 -22.66 18.09
N TYR A 42 -31.36 -23.54 17.94
CA TYR A 42 -30.23 -23.65 18.85
C TYR A 42 -29.43 -22.34 18.94
N ILE A 43 -29.10 -21.74 17.81
CA ILE A 43 -28.32 -20.49 17.76
C ILE A 43 -29.12 -19.33 18.37
N SER A 44 -30.39 -19.18 18.01
CA SER A 44 -31.28 -18.17 18.58
C SER A 44 -31.43 -18.31 20.09
N SER A 45 -31.39 -19.54 20.63
CA SER A 45 -31.48 -19.78 22.09
C SER A 45 -30.26 -19.20 22.81
N LEU A 46 -29.08 -19.33 22.25
CA LEU A 46 -27.83 -18.75 22.78
C LEU A 46 -27.87 -17.21 22.76
N LEU A 47 -28.33 -16.65 21.64
CA LEU A 47 -28.45 -15.19 21.51
C LEU A 47 -29.46 -14.62 22.54
N ARG A 48 -30.57 -15.30 22.79
CA ARG A 48 -31.55 -14.89 23.83
C ARG A 48 -30.97 -14.90 25.26
N ARG A 49 -30.02 -15.80 25.52
CA ARG A 49 -29.29 -15.84 26.81
C ARG A 49 -28.29 -14.70 26.97
N GLY A 50 -27.92 -14.02 25.85
CA GLY A 50 -26.95 -12.94 25.87
C GLY A 50 -25.51 -13.39 25.61
N ASP A 51 -25.29 -14.60 25.09
CA ASP A 51 -23.95 -15.13 24.82
C ASP A 51 -23.25 -14.35 23.74
N LEU A 52 -23.99 -13.69 22.82
CA LEU A 52 -23.49 -12.81 21.78
C LEU A 52 -24.51 -11.70 21.45
N GLU A 53 -24.07 -10.45 21.47
CA GLU A 53 -24.93 -9.28 21.15
C GLU A 53 -24.86 -8.89 19.66
N GLY A 54 -23.86 -9.35 18.94
CA GLY A 54 -23.60 -8.99 17.55
C GLY A 54 -22.73 -7.74 17.37
N LYS A 55 -22.14 -7.20 18.44
CA LYS A 55 -21.22 -6.06 18.36
C LYS A 55 -19.98 -6.40 17.55
N PRO A 56 -19.38 -5.43 16.81
CA PRO A 56 -18.20 -5.68 16.03
C PRO A 56 -17.07 -6.31 16.85
N GLY A 57 -16.51 -7.40 16.34
CA GLY A 57 -15.40 -8.10 16.99
C GLY A 57 -15.79 -9.06 18.11
N GLN A 58 -17.07 -9.19 18.47
CA GLN A 58 -17.52 -10.29 19.31
C GLN A 58 -17.48 -11.61 18.54
N MET A 59 -17.01 -12.67 19.19
CA MET A 59 -16.88 -14.01 18.59
C MET A 59 -17.45 -15.06 19.56
N LEU A 60 -18.19 -16.02 19.02
CA LEU A 60 -18.68 -17.17 19.76
C LEU A 60 -18.44 -18.44 18.95
N LEU A 61 -17.57 -19.31 19.46
CA LEU A 61 -17.27 -20.60 18.82
C LEU A 61 -18.20 -21.68 19.38
N LEU A 62 -18.96 -22.30 18.49
CA LEU A 62 -19.88 -23.39 18.81
C LEU A 62 -19.29 -24.71 18.32
N HIS A 63 -19.44 -25.75 19.10
CA HIS A 63 -19.05 -27.10 18.76
C HIS A 63 -20.26 -27.97 18.48
N GLN A 64 -20.22 -28.80 17.43
CA GLN A 64 -21.24 -29.80 17.12
C GLN A 64 -22.66 -29.24 17.09
N VAL A 65 -22.88 -28.20 16.30
CA VAL A 65 -24.21 -27.61 16.11
C VAL A 65 -25.14 -28.67 15.48
N PRO A 66 -26.32 -28.94 16.02
CA PRO A 66 -27.23 -29.97 15.50
C PRO A 66 -27.57 -29.75 14.02
N GLY A 67 -27.52 -30.81 13.22
CA GLY A 67 -27.86 -30.76 11.79
C GLY A 67 -26.82 -30.14 10.87
N VAL A 68 -25.66 -29.69 11.41
CA VAL A 68 -24.57 -29.07 10.68
C VAL A 68 -23.40 -30.05 10.54
N LEU A 69 -22.89 -30.24 9.32
CA LEU A 69 -21.80 -31.19 9.06
C LEU A 69 -20.40 -30.70 9.46
N SER A 70 -20.23 -29.40 9.65
CA SER A 70 -18.97 -28.82 10.14
C SER A 70 -18.79 -29.12 11.62
N GLU A 71 -17.55 -29.37 12.04
CA GLU A 71 -17.20 -29.64 13.44
C GLU A 71 -17.52 -28.44 14.35
N ARG A 72 -17.36 -27.23 13.81
CA ARG A 72 -17.52 -25.96 14.54
C ARG A 72 -18.26 -24.92 13.71
N VAL A 73 -18.92 -24.01 14.40
CA VAL A 73 -19.52 -22.81 13.83
C VAL A 73 -19.00 -21.59 14.61
N LEU A 74 -18.36 -20.66 13.92
CA LEU A 74 -17.94 -19.39 14.49
C LEU A 74 -18.97 -18.33 14.17
N LEU A 75 -19.67 -17.84 15.21
CA LEU A 75 -20.55 -16.68 15.11
C LEU A 75 -19.72 -15.41 15.26
N VAL A 76 -19.86 -14.48 14.32
CA VAL A 76 -19.09 -13.24 14.26
C VAL A 76 -20.02 -12.05 14.39
N GLY A 77 -19.78 -11.20 15.39
CA GLY A 77 -20.49 -9.93 15.56
C GLY A 77 -20.09 -8.94 14.47
N CYS A 78 -21.08 -8.50 13.69
CA CYS A 78 -20.91 -7.63 12.52
C CYS A 78 -21.37 -6.18 12.75
N GLY A 79 -21.87 -5.86 13.96
CA GLY A 79 -22.43 -4.56 14.26
C GLY A 79 -23.82 -4.36 13.63
N LYS A 80 -24.20 -3.11 13.40
CA LYS A 80 -25.50 -2.79 12.80
C LYS A 80 -25.46 -3.04 11.28
N GLU A 81 -26.40 -3.82 10.79
CA GLU A 81 -26.46 -4.24 9.38
C GLU A 81 -26.42 -3.06 8.40
N ARG A 82 -27.15 -1.99 8.70
CA ARG A 82 -27.21 -0.78 7.83
C ARG A 82 -25.96 0.07 7.85
N GLU A 83 -25.08 -0.14 8.82
CA GLU A 83 -23.82 0.60 9.00
C GLU A 83 -22.61 -0.20 8.54
N LEU A 84 -22.79 -1.42 8.00
CA LEU A 84 -21.69 -2.25 7.53
C LEU A 84 -21.08 -1.66 6.25
N GLY A 85 -19.98 -0.95 6.44
CA GLY A 85 -19.16 -0.36 5.38
C GLY A 85 -17.83 -1.08 5.23
N GLU A 86 -16.99 -0.54 4.34
CA GLU A 86 -15.70 -1.15 3.96
C GLU A 86 -14.76 -1.37 5.15
N ARG A 87 -14.62 -0.34 5.98
CA ARG A 87 -13.72 -0.38 7.13
C ARG A 87 -14.15 -1.48 8.12
N GLN A 88 -15.43 -1.49 8.48
CA GLN A 88 -15.97 -2.48 9.40
C GLN A 88 -15.83 -3.89 8.84
N TYR A 89 -16.09 -4.07 7.54
CA TYR A 89 -15.93 -5.37 6.88
C TYR A 89 -14.49 -5.88 6.99
N LYS A 90 -13.50 -5.05 6.68
CA LYS A 90 -12.07 -5.42 6.77
C LYS A 90 -11.66 -5.76 8.21
N GLU A 91 -12.09 -4.96 9.20
CA GLU A 91 -11.82 -5.19 10.62
C GLU A 91 -12.45 -6.51 11.10
N ILE A 92 -13.68 -6.81 10.67
CA ILE A 92 -14.38 -8.08 10.99
C ILE A 92 -13.61 -9.27 10.41
N ILE A 93 -13.18 -9.19 9.15
CA ILE A 93 -12.39 -10.26 8.54
C ILE A 93 -11.07 -10.47 9.30
N GLN A 94 -10.32 -9.43 9.58
CA GLN A 94 -9.05 -9.53 10.32
C GLN A 94 -9.25 -10.18 11.69
N LYS A 95 -10.27 -9.76 12.42
CA LYS A 95 -10.60 -10.32 13.74
C LYS A 95 -11.01 -11.79 13.65
N THR A 96 -11.81 -12.14 12.64
CA THR A 96 -12.24 -13.51 12.36
C THR A 96 -11.04 -14.41 12.11
N ILE A 97 -10.10 -13.97 11.27
CA ILE A 97 -8.90 -14.75 10.94
C ILE A 97 -7.98 -14.92 12.13
N SER A 98 -7.78 -13.87 12.92
CA SER A 98 -7.03 -13.96 14.18
C SER A 98 -7.63 -15.01 15.12
N THR A 99 -8.95 -14.98 15.30
CA THR A 99 -9.66 -15.95 16.14
C THR A 99 -9.54 -17.37 15.60
N LEU A 100 -9.79 -17.59 14.30
CA LEU A 100 -9.65 -18.91 13.68
C LEU A 100 -8.23 -19.47 13.82
N ASN A 101 -7.22 -18.62 13.72
CA ASN A 101 -5.81 -19.03 13.84
C ASN A 101 -5.47 -19.55 15.26
N GLU A 102 -6.24 -19.17 16.26
CA GLU A 102 -6.09 -19.60 17.66
C GLU A 102 -6.94 -20.83 18.02
N THR A 103 -8.00 -21.14 17.26
CA THR A 103 -8.93 -22.24 17.54
C THR A 103 -8.40 -23.61 17.17
N GLY A 104 -7.26 -23.71 16.46
CA GLY A 104 -6.75 -24.95 15.90
C GLY A 104 -7.54 -25.46 14.68
N SER A 105 -8.44 -24.67 14.13
CA SER A 105 -9.13 -24.95 12.87
C SER A 105 -8.18 -24.70 11.70
N MET A 106 -7.68 -25.76 11.06
CA MET A 106 -6.74 -25.60 9.93
C MET A 106 -7.43 -25.22 8.62
N GLU A 107 -8.74 -25.39 8.54
CA GLU A 107 -9.59 -25.02 7.40
C GLU A 107 -10.88 -24.37 7.89
N ALA A 108 -11.34 -23.35 7.17
CA ALA A 108 -12.66 -22.73 7.43
C ALA A 108 -13.36 -22.36 6.13
N VAL A 109 -14.70 -22.38 6.18
CA VAL A 109 -15.58 -21.83 5.13
C VAL A 109 -16.21 -20.57 5.64
N CYS A 110 -15.93 -19.46 4.96
CA CYS A 110 -16.35 -18.13 5.36
C CYS A 110 -17.56 -17.68 4.54
N PHE A 111 -18.67 -17.41 5.21
CA PHE A 111 -19.89 -16.86 4.63
C PHE A 111 -20.02 -15.34 4.84
N LEU A 112 -19.01 -14.69 5.44
CA LEU A 112 -19.03 -13.23 5.60
C LEU A 112 -18.95 -12.48 4.26
N THR A 113 -18.47 -13.14 3.21
CA THR A 113 -18.48 -12.64 1.83
C THR A 113 -19.88 -12.49 1.24
N GLU A 114 -20.90 -13.09 1.85
CA GLU A 114 -22.30 -12.91 1.47
C GLU A 114 -23.00 -11.73 2.17
N LEU A 115 -22.36 -11.14 3.19
CA LEU A 115 -22.90 -9.96 3.85
C LEU A 115 -23.06 -8.80 2.88
N HIS A 116 -24.11 -8.00 3.06
CA HIS A 116 -24.30 -6.78 2.31
C HIS A 116 -23.35 -5.69 2.84
N VAL A 117 -22.35 -5.34 2.04
CA VAL A 117 -21.46 -4.20 2.29
C VAL A 117 -21.89 -3.06 1.37
N LYS A 118 -22.17 -1.89 1.95
CA LYS A 118 -22.72 -0.75 1.20
C LYS A 118 -21.88 -0.38 -0.02
N GLY A 119 -22.50 -0.47 -1.20
CA GLY A 119 -21.88 -0.09 -2.49
C GLY A 119 -20.79 -1.05 -2.97
N ARG A 120 -20.73 -2.31 -2.46
CA ARG A 120 -19.68 -3.26 -2.80
C ARG A 120 -20.26 -4.61 -3.27
N ASP A 121 -19.70 -5.11 -4.37
CA ASP A 121 -20.06 -6.37 -5.02
C ASP A 121 -19.30 -7.58 -4.44
N THR A 122 -19.56 -8.75 -4.99
CA THR A 122 -18.90 -10.00 -4.59
C THR A 122 -17.40 -9.99 -4.89
N TYR A 123 -16.98 -9.42 -6.02
CA TYR A 123 -15.55 -9.30 -6.34
C TYR A 123 -14.81 -8.50 -5.28
N TRP A 124 -15.31 -7.32 -4.94
CA TRP A 124 -14.70 -6.46 -3.92
C TRP A 124 -14.62 -7.19 -2.57
N LYS A 125 -15.72 -7.82 -2.14
CA LYS A 125 -15.78 -8.51 -0.83
C LYS A 125 -14.79 -9.67 -0.73
N VAL A 126 -14.68 -10.51 -1.75
CA VAL A 126 -13.73 -11.63 -1.78
C VAL A 126 -12.30 -11.12 -1.85
N ARG A 127 -12.01 -10.17 -2.72
CA ARG A 127 -10.68 -9.56 -2.84
C ARG A 127 -10.22 -8.94 -1.52
N GLN A 128 -11.05 -8.10 -0.91
CA GLN A 128 -10.73 -7.47 0.37
C GLN A 128 -10.60 -8.48 1.50
N ALA A 129 -11.36 -9.57 1.48
CA ALA A 129 -11.21 -10.65 2.46
C ALA A 129 -9.85 -11.35 2.33
N VAL A 130 -9.34 -11.56 1.11
CA VAL A 130 -7.97 -12.08 0.88
C VAL A 130 -6.92 -11.10 1.40
N GLU A 131 -7.01 -9.83 1.00
CA GLU A 131 -6.05 -8.80 1.40
C GLU A 131 -6.05 -8.62 2.93
N ALA A 132 -7.22 -8.50 3.56
CA ALA A 132 -7.37 -8.36 5.01
C ALA A 132 -6.86 -9.59 5.78
N THR A 133 -7.08 -10.79 5.25
CA THR A 133 -6.54 -12.03 5.83
C THR A 133 -5.03 -12.04 5.83
N LYS A 134 -4.41 -11.72 4.70
CA LYS A 134 -2.95 -11.68 4.57
C LYS A 134 -2.34 -10.58 5.43
N ASP A 135 -2.99 -9.43 5.52
CA ASP A 135 -2.54 -8.33 6.38
C ASP A 135 -2.64 -8.69 7.88
N GLY A 136 -3.75 -9.29 8.29
CA GLY A 136 -3.96 -9.73 9.69
C GLY A 136 -3.01 -10.82 10.16
N LEU A 137 -2.49 -11.64 9.24
CA LEU A 137 -1.50 -12.69 9.52
C LEU A 137 -0.05 -12.24 9.32
N TYR A 138 0.16 -11.00 8.90
CA TYR A 138 1.50 -10.48 8.68
C TYR A 138 2.28 -10.33 9.99
N THR A 139 3.51 -10.83 9.99
CA THR A 139 4.46 -10.65 11.09
C THR A 139 5.85 -10.32 10.53
N PHE A 140 6.59 -9.46 11.23
CA PHE A 140 7.97 -9.15 10.94
C PHE A 140 8.86 -9.62 12.09
N ASN A 141 9.45 -10.81 11.93
CA ASN A 141 10.18 -11.51 13.00
C ASN A 141 11.63 -11.84 12.62
N GLN A 142 12.18 -11.19 11.57
CA GLN A 142 13.51 -11.56 11.04
C GLN A 142 14.63 -11.39 12.07
N PHE A 143 14.52 -10.42 12.97
CA PHE A 143 15.53 -10.09 13.96
C PHE A 143 15.21 -10.59 15.37
N LYS A 144 14.13 -11.38 15.54
CA LYS A 144 13.80 -11.99 16.83
C LYS A 144 14.50 -13.33 16.96
N SER A 145 15.20 -13.53 18.08
CA SER A 145 15.84 -14.81 18.43
C SER A 145 14.80 -15.93 18.69
N VAL A 146 13.67 -15.56 19.30
CA VAL A 146 12.53 -16.47 19.52
C VAL A 146 11.38 -16.02 18.65
N LYS A 147 10.91 -16.89 17.78
CA LYS A 147 9.75 -16.63 16.91
C LYS A 147 8.51 -17.26 17.53
N PRO A 148 7.38 -16.50 17.60
CA PRO A 148 6.12 -17.07 18.04
C PRO A 148 5.68 -18.19 17.09
N GLU A 149 5.29 -19.33 17.64
CA GLU A 149 4.76 -20.45 16.87
C GLU A 149 3.29 -20.67 17.18
N THR A 150 2.49 -20.85 16.14
CA THR A 150 1.11 -21.30 16.25
C THR A 150 1.04 -22.79 15.96
N ARG A 151 0.63 -23.59 16.94
CA ARG A 151 0.68 -25.08 16.84
C ARG A 151 -0.16 -25.65 15.69
N ARG A 152 -1.33 -25.05 15.41
CA ARG A 152 -2.24 -25.44 14.33
C ARG A 152 -2.77 -24.20 13.61
N PRO A 153 -1.94 -23.54 12.78
CA PRO A 153 -2.37 -22.34 12.09
C PRO A 153 -3.45 -22.66 11.05
N LEU A 154 -4.29 -21.67 10.78
CA LEU A 154 -5.22 -21.71 9.65
C LEU A 154 -4.44 -21.81 8.33
N ARG A 155 -4.70 -22.86 7.54
CA ARG A 155 -3.97 -23.16 6.29
C ARG A 155 -4.81 -22.95 5.05
N LYS A 156 -6.15 -23.07 5.18
CA LYS A 156 -7.07 -22.95 4.07
C LYS A 156 -8.31 -22.15 4.47
N LEU A 157 -8.66 -21.20 3.64
CA LEU A 157 -9.88 -20.40 3.77
C LEU A 157 -10.67 -20.47 2.47
N VAL A 158 -11.91 -20.93 2.57
CA VAL A 158 -12.84 -21.05 1.47
C VAL A 158 -13.89 -19.97 1.61
N PHE A 159 -14.01 -19.09 0.63
CA PHE A 159 -15.07 -18.09 0.58
C PHE A 159 -16.30 -18.66 -0.11
N ASN A 160 -17.46 -18.55 0.54
CA ASN A 160 -18.70 -18.89 -0.12
C ASN A 160 -19.25 -17.68 -0.88
N VAL A 161 -19.71 -17.91 -2.10
CA VAL A 161 -20.39 -16.89 -2.91
C VAL A 161 -21.86 -17.28 -3.10
N PRO A 162 -22.78 -16.30 -3.20
CA PRO A 162 -24.22 -16.57 -3.17
C PRO A 162 -24.69 -17.53 -4.27
N THR A 163 -24.11 -17.41 -5.46
CA THR A 163 -24.52 -18.21 -6.62
C THR A 163 -23.34 -18.81 -7.37
N ARG A 164 -23.59 -19.91 -8.09
CA ARG A 164 -22.57 -20.54 -8.95
C ARG A 164 -22.09 -19.63 -10.08
N ARG A 165 -22.91 -18.64 -10.49
CA ARG A 165 -22.54 -17.67 -11.54
C ARG A 165 -21.40 -16.75 -11.09
N GLU A 166 -21.24 -16.53 -9.79
CA GLU A 166 -20.21 -15.69 -9.21
C GLU A 166 -18.88 -16.40 -8.90
N LEU A 167 -18.79 -17.72 -9.18
CA LEU A 167 -17.57 -18.48 -8.91
C LEU A 167 -16.35 -17.92 -9.67
N ASN A 168 -16.48 -17.67 -10.98
CA ASN A 168 -15.38 -17.12 -11.78
C ASN A 168 -14.97 -15.73 -11.30
N LEU A 169 -15.93 -14.91 -10.89
CA LEU A 169 -15.69 -13.59 -10.31
C LEU A 169 -14.92 -13.70 -8.99
N GLY A 170 -15.30 -14.64 -8.13
CA GLY A 170 -14.62 -14.94 -6.89
C GLY A 170 -13.19 -15.47 -7.09
N GLU A 171 -12.96 -16.35 -8.08
CA GLU A 171 -11.62 -16.83 -8.44
C GLU A 171 -10.71 -15.69 -8.93
N LYS A 172 -11.24 -14.81 -9.80
CA LYS A 172 -10.57 -13.59 -10.25
C LYS A 172 -10.22 -12.70 -9.06
N ALA A 173 -11.15 -12.50 -8.13
CA ALA A 173 -10.94 -11.71 -6.92
C ALA A 173 -9.83 -12.29 -6.02
N ILE A 174 -9.77 -13.62 -5.86
CA ILE A 174 -8.68 -14.29 -5.13
C ILE A 174 -7.34 -14.07 -5.82
N SER A 175 -7.27 -14.26 -7.14
CA SER A 175 -6.03 -14.05 -7.90
C SER A 175 -5.50 -12.62 -7.74
N HIS A 176 -6.36 -11.62 -7.91
CA HIS A 176 -6.01 -10.21 -7.71
C HIS A 176 -5.61 -9.91 -6.25
N GLY A 177 -6.41 -10.38 -5.30
CA GLY A 177 -6.14 -10.18 -3.87
C GLY A 177 -4.81 -10.80 -3.43
N LEU A 178 -4.45 -11.98 -3.93
CA LEU A 178 -3.17 -12.64 -3.63
C LEU A 178 -1.97 -11.89 -4.21
N ALA A 179 -2.08 -11.39 -5.43
CA ALA A 179 -1.02 -10.61 -6.05
C ALA A 179 -0.80 -9.29 -5.31
N ILE A 180 -1.87 -8.57 -5.00
CA ILE A 180 -1.83 -7.32 -4.22
C ILE A 180 -1.25 -7.58 -2.83
N ALA A 181 -1.74 -8.60 -2.12
CA ALA A 181 -1.23 -8.95 -0.79
C ALA A 181 0.27 -9.33 -0.81
N SER A 182 0.74 -9.96 -1.89
CA SER A 182 2.18 -10.24 -2.09
C SER A 182 2.98 -8.94 -2.24
N GLY A 183 2.46 -7.96 -2.97
CA GLY A 183 3.07 -6.64 -3.12
C GLY A 183 3.05 -5.83 -1.83
N VAL A 184 1.93 -5.82 -1.12
CA VAL A 184 1.79 -5.19 0.22
C VAL A 184 2.79 -5.79 1.20
N LYS A 185 2.90 -7.12 1.24
CA LYS A 185 3.89 -7.80 2.08
C LYS A 185 5.32 -7.39 1.75
N ALA A 186 5.68 -7.37 0.47
CA ALA A 186 7.02 -6.96 0.03
C ALA A 186 7.32 -5.51 0.43
N SER A 187 6.35 -4.61 0.28
CA SER A 187 6.47 -3.22 0.73
C SER A 187 6.64 -3.11 2.26
N LYS A 188 5.85 -3.87 3.02
CA LYS A 188 5.95 -3.90 4.49
C LYS A 188 7.29 -4.48 4.96
N ASP A 189 7.77 -5.54 4.33
CA ASP A 189 9.06 -6.14 4.66
C ASP A 189 10.21 -5.15 4.46
N LEU A 190 10.20 -4.39 3.35
CA LEU A 190 11.20 -3.35 3.09
C LEU A 190 11.08 -2.20 4.09
N GLY A 191 9.86 -1.67 4.32
CA GLY A 191 9.64 -0.56 5.23
C GLY A 191 9.99 -0.88 6.68
N ASN A 192 9.77 -2.11 7.12
CA ASN A 192 10.09 -2.54 8.48
C ASN A 192 11.57 -2.88 8.69
N MET A 193 12.32 -3.04 7.61
CA MET A 193 13.74 -3.34 7.70
C MET A 193 14.50 -2.20 8.39
N PRO A 194 15.44 -2.49 9.31
CA PRO A 194 16.21 -1.44 9.97
C PRO A 194 17.21 -0.79 9.01
N PRO A 195 17.54 0.51 9.19
CA PRO A 195 18.35 1.26 8.24
C PRO A 195 19.83 0.81 8.19
N ASN A 196 20.32 0.10 9.20
CA ASN A 196 21.64 -0.52 9.14
C ASN A 196 21.70 -1.75 8.19
N VAL A 197 20.56 -2.23 7.74
CA VAL A 197 20.42 -3.29 6.72
C VAL A 197 19.88 -2.69 5.43
N ALA A 198 18.74 -2.01 5.48
CA ALA A 198 18.08 -1.42 4.32
C ALA A 198 18.70 -0.04 4.00
N ASN A 199 19.86 -0.05 3.38
CA ASN A 199 20.50 1.10 2.75
C ASN A 199 20.18 1.14 1.23
N PRO A 200 20.65 2.12 0.46
CA PRO A 200 20.37 2.17 -0.98
C PRO A 200 20.83 0.93 -1.75
N ALA A 201 21.98 0.33 -1.37
CA ALA A 201 22.47 -0.90 -1.99
C ALA A 201 21.52 -2.10 -1.72
N TYR A 202 20.89 -2.15 -0.55
CA TYR A 202 19.90 -3.18 -0.24
C TYR A 202 18.66 -3.05 -1.12
N LEU A 203 18.14 -1.83 -1.32
CA LEU A 203 17.03 -1.60 -2.25
C LEU A 203 17.40 -2.06 -3.67
N ALA A 204 18.61 -1.73 -4.13
CA ALA A 204 19.11 -2.16 -5.42
C ALA A 204 19.20 -3.69 -5.54
N SER A 205 19.64 -4.38 -4.48
CA SER A 205 19.69 -5.84 -4.45
C SER A 205 18.30 -6.48 -4.56
N GLN A 206 17.29 -5.89 -3.91
CA GLN A 206 15.91 -6.36 -4.01
C GLN A 206 15.33 -6.14 -5.42
N ALA A 207 15.64 -5.00 -6.03
CA ALA A 207 15.25 -4.72 -7.41
C ALA A 207 15.87 -5.72 -8.41
N ARG A 208 17.14 -6.11 -8.24
CA ARG A 208 17.77 -7.16 -9.04
C ARG A 208 17.10 -8.51 -8.86
N ARG A 209 16.79 -8.91 -7.62
CA ARG A 209 16.08 -10.17 -7.34
C ARG A 209 14.73 -10.24 -8.04
N LEU A 210 14.02 -9.13 -8.14
CA LEU A 210 12.75 -9.10 -8.85
C LEU A 210 12.92 -9.45 -10.34
N ALA A 211 14.00 -9.00 -10.96
CA ALA A 211 14.36 -9.37 -12.34
C ALA A 211 14.77 -10.85 -12.46
N ASP A 212 15.40 -11.42 -11.43
CA ASP A 212 15.72 -12.86 -11.39
C ASP A 212 14.46 -13.73 -11.25
N ASP A 213 13.44 -13.22 -10.55
CA ASP A 213 12.20 -13.96 -10.27
C ASP A 213 11.20 -13.93 -11.45
N TYR A 214 11.28 -12.93 -12.35
CA TYR A 214 10.30 -12.70 -13.42
C TYR A 214 10.95 -12.33 -14.75
N GLU A 215 10.77 -13.15 -15.77
CA GLU A 215 11.32 -12.93 -17.13
C GLU A 215 10.83 -11.62 -17.79
N THR A 216 9.65 -11.14 -17.39
CA THR A 216 9.08 -9.87 -17.86
C THR A 216 9.72 -8.62 -17.26
N VAL A 217 10.62 -8.81 -16.29
CA VAL A 217 11.24 -7.72 -15.51
C VAL A 217 12.74 -7.65 -15.82
N THR A 218 13.23 -6.45 -16.07
CA THR A 218 14.67 -6.14 -16.13
C THR A 218 15.00 -5.01 -15.16
N THR A 219 16.20 -5.01 -14.60
CA THR A 219 16.61 -3.99 -13.63
C THR A 219 17.97 -3.40 -14.02
N LYS A 220 18.03 -2.07 -14.03
CA LYS A 220 19.27 -1.30 -14.16
C LYS A 220 19.51 -0.52 -12.88
N ILE A 221 20.73 -0.55 -12.35
CA ILE A 221 21.13 0.25 -11.18
C ILE A 221 22.03 1.39 -11.65
N ILE A 222 21.67 2.60 -11.21
CA ILE A 222 22.43 3.83 -11.49
C ILE A 222 23.08 4.27 -10.19
N GLY A 223 24.40 4.12 -10.11
CA GLY A 223 25.20 4.55 -8.98
C GLY A 223 25.69 5.99 -9.13
N GLU A 224 26.41 6.51 -8.14
CA GLU A 224 26.86 7.91 -8.09
C GLU A 224 27.72 8.32 -9.28
N GLN A 225 28.61 7.42 -9.74
CA GLN A 225 29.46 7.71 -10.90
C GLN A 225 28.65 7.95 -12.19
N GLU A 226 27.57 7.19 -12.40
CA GLU A 226 26.69 7.40 -13.55
C GLU A 226 25.80 8.64 -13.32
N MET A 227 25.36 8.89 -12.09
CA MET A 227 24.61 10.10 -11.73
C MET A 227 25.41 11.38 -12.04
N GLU A 228 26.70 11.38 -11.74
CA GLU A 228 27.60 12.51 -12.07
C GLU A 228 27.62 12.78 -13.57
N LYS A 229 27.79 11.74 -14.39
CA LYS A 229 27.78 11.85 -15.85
C LYS A 229 26.45 12.35 -16.41
N LEU A 230 25.34 12.00 -15.74
CA LEU A 230 23.99 12.42 -16.10
C LEU A 230 23.64 13.83 -15.59
N GLY A 231 24.49 14.43 -14.76
CA GLY A 231 24.23 15.74 -14.17
C GLY A 231 23.16 15.73 -13.05
N MET A 232 22.97 14.59 -12.39
CA MET A 232 22.02 14.43 -11.28
C MET A 232 22.57 15.02 -9.97
N THR A 233 22.96 16.29 -10.02
CA THR A 233 23.70 16.96 -8.93
C THR A 233 22.83 17.17 -7.68
N SER A 234 21.54 17.40 -7.86
CA SER A 234 20.60 17.55 -6.74
C SER A 234 20.44 16.24 -5.95
N TYR A 235 20.31 15.13 -6.67
CA TYR A 235 20.24 13.79 -6.06
C TYR A 235 21.52 13.46 -5.29
N LEU A 236 22.68 13.66 -5.93
CA LEU A 236 23.99 13.43 -5.34
C LEU A 236 24.26 14.30 -4.11
N ALA A 237 23.80 15.56 -4.11
CA ALA A 237 24.00 16.48 -3.00
C ALA A 237 23.36 15.96 -1.71
N VAL A 238 22.16 15.39 -1.79
CA VAL A 238 21.44 14.83 -0.62
C VAL A 238 22.22 13.68 0.02
N GLY A 239 22.76 12.77 -0.79
CA GLY A 239 23.48 11.59 -0.29
C GLY A 239 24.92 11.86 0.15
N ARG A 240 25.46 13.05 -0.12
CA ARG A 240 26.89 13.36 0.07
C ARG A 240 27.36 13.24 1.53
N GLY A 241 26.48 13.45 2.50
CA GLY A 241 26.81 13.32 3.93
C GLY A 241 26.86 11.88 4.43
N SER A 242 26.35 10.92 3.65
CA SER A 242 26.34 9.50 4.01
C SER A 242 27.58 8.78 3.47
N LYS A 243 28.02 7.75 4.18
CA LYS A 243 28.99 6.77 3.67
C LYS A 243 28.38 5.75 2.70
N ASN A 244 27.05 5.62 2.71
CA ASN A 244 26.33 4.72 1.82
C ASN A 244 26.13 5.41 0.47
N GLU A 245 26.59 4.76 -0.61
CA GLU A 245 26.43 5.25 -1.97
C GLU A 245 24.95 5.36 -2.34
N SER A 246 24.57 6.50 -2.94
CA SER A 246 23.25 6.68 -3.53
C SER A 246 23.09 5.76 -4.74
N MET A 247 21.95 5.06 -4.82
CA MET A 247 21.63 4.15 -5.92
C MET A 247 20.19 4.33 -6.34
N MET A 248 19.98 4.63 -7.62
CA MET A 248 18.66 4.64 -8.23
C MET A 248 18.44 3.34 -8.98
N SER A 249 17.43 2.58 -8.61
CA SER A 249 17.05 1.34 -9.28
C SER A 249 15.94 1.61 -10.29
N VAL A 250 16.15 1.21 -11.55
CA VAL A 250 15.18 1.32 -12.63
C VAL A 250 14.70 -0.08 -12.99
N ILE A 251 13.45 -0.37 -12.72
CA ILE A 251 12.81 -1.67 -12.91
C ILE A 251 11.85 -1.55 -14.10
N GLU A 252 12.16 -2.18 -15.21
CA GLU A 252 11.31 -2.19 -16.39
C GLU A 252 10.48 -3.48 -16.45
N TYR A 253 9.18 -3.35 -16.51
CA TYR A 253 8.24 -4.44 -16.76
C TYR A 253 7.66 -4.30 -18.16
N LYS A 254 7.79 -5.35 -18.96
CA LYS A 254 7.32 -5.41 -20.35
C LYS A 254 6.28 -6.51 -20.49
N GLY A 255 5.02 -6.15 -20.30
CA GLY A 255 3.88 -7.06 -20.42
C GLY A 255 2.95 -6.73 -21.58
N ASN A 256 3.09 -5.55 -22.21
CA ASN A 256 2.27 -5.17 -23.33
C ASN A 256 2.73 -5.94 -24.60
N PRO A 257 1.81 -6.55 -25.36
CA PRO A 257 2.15 -7.15 -26.67
C PRO A 257 2.75 -6.14 -27.66
N ASP A 258 2.37 -4.87 -27.59
CA ASP A 258 3.00 -3.78 -28.30
C ASP A 258 4.20 -3.25 -27.48
N SER A 259 5.41 -3.59 -27.96
CA SER A 259 6.65 -3.16 -27.31
C SER A 259 6.86 -1.65 -27.32
N ASP A 260 6.23 -0.93 -28.26
CA ASP A 260 6.35 0.52 -28.45
C ASP A 260 5.27 1.31 -27.67
N ALA A 261 4.35 0.61 -27.01
CA ALA A 261 3.39 1.24 -26.13
C ALA A 261 4.11 2.03 -25.02
N LYS A 262 3.72 3.31 -24.86
CA LYS A 262 4.31 4.20 -23.86
C LYS A 262 4.14 3.64 -22.45
N PRO A 263 5.21 3.62 -21.64
CA PRO A 263 5.12 3.08 -20.30
C PRO A 263 4.41 4.03 -19.34
N ILE A 264 3.80 3.44 -18.30
CA ILE A 264 3.48 4.13 -17.07
C ILE A 264 4.71 4.12 -16.19
N VAL A 265 5.11 5.25 -15.64
CA VAL A 265 6.27 5.35 -14.76
C VAL A 265 5.82 5.58 -13.32
N LEU A 266 6.33 4.78 -12.39
CA LEU A 266 6.13 4.92 -10.94
C LEU A 266 7.49 5.23 -10.30
N ILE A 267 7.59 6.35 -9.57
CA ILE A 267 8.83 6.73 -8.87
C ILE A 267 8.55 6.71 -7.36
N GLY A 268 9.39 6.02 -6.61
CA GLY A 268 9.28 5.98 -5.15
C GLY A 268 10.45 6.68 -4.47
N LYS A 269 10.15 7.62 -3.56
CA LYS A 269 11.15 8.18 -2.64
C LYS A 269 11.77 7.05 -1.82
N GLY A 270 13.08 6.93 -1.87
CA GLY A 270 13.84 5.86 -1.24
C GLY A 270 14.88 6.37 -0.23
N LEU A 271 14.54 7.36 0.60
CA LEU A 271 15.42 7.83 1.69
C LEU A 271 15.46 6.74 2.77
N THR A 272 16.52 5.95 2.74
CA THR A 272 16.65 4.77 3.63
C THR A 272 16.81 5.14 5.09
N PHE A 273 17.33 6.32 5.35
CA PHE A 273 17.25 7.02 6.62
C PHE A 273 17.34 8.53 6.37
N ASP A 274 16.54 9.30 7.09
CA ASP A 274 16.53 10.75 7.01
C ASP A 274 16.75 11.37 8.40
N SER A 275 17.97 11.82 8.65
CA SER A 275 18.31 12.57 9.86
C SER A 275 17.92 14.05 9.80
N GLY A 276 17.49 14.52 8.61
CA GLY A 276 17.37 15.94 8.28
C GLY A 276 18.66 16.55 7.69
N GLY A 277 19.78 15.87 7.81
CA GLY A 277 21.10 16.39 7.41
C GLY A 277 21.59 17.46 8.37
N ILE A 278 22.21 18.54 7.86
CA ILE A 278 22.67 19.68 8.68
C ILE A 278 21.48 20.35 9.39
N SER A 279 20.31 20.44 8.76
CA SER A 279 19.05 20.84 9.41
C SER A 279 18.49 19.64 10.20
N LEU A 280 19.19 19.27 11.26
CA LEU A 280 18.97 18.04 12.01
C LEU A 280 17.59 17.99 12.66
N LYS A 281 16.90 16.85 12.49
CA LYS A 281 15.63 16.57 13.14
C LYS A 281 15.80 16.44 14.67
N PRO A 282 14.73 16.71 15.46
CA PRO A 282 14.71 16.31 16.87
C PRO A 282 14.93 14.81 17.03
N GLY A 283 15.58 14.38 18.11
CA GLY A 283 15.83 12.96 18.39
C GLY A 283 14.55 12.15 18.65
N GLU A 284 13.51 12.79 19.18
CA GLU A 284 12.21 12.17 19.41
C GLU A 284 11.54 11.79 18.07
N GLY A 285 11.23 10.51 17.92
CA GLY A 285 10.59 9.96 16.70
C GLY A 285 11.54 9.81 15.50
N MET A 286 12.85 10.13 15.63
CA MET A 286 13.80 9.99 14.52
C MET A 286 13.97 8.54 14.08
N ASP A 287 13.77 7.55 14.96
CA ASP A 287 13.78 6.13 14.63
C ASP A 287 12.71 5.73 13.59
N GLU A 288 11.64 6.50 13.46
CA GLU A 288 10.62 6.31 12.44
C GLU A 288 11.07 6.79 11.05
N MET A 289 12.18 7.48 10.94
CA MET A 289 12.75 7.90 9.65
C MET A 289 13.33 6.74 8.83
N LYS A 290 13.35 5.54 9.37
CA LYS A 290 13.53 4.31 8.58
C LYS A 290 12.40 4.09 7.58
N TYR A 291 11.21 4.67 7.80
CA TYR A 291 10.06 4.59 6.90
C TYR A 291 10.09 5.63 5.77
N ASP A 292 11.10 6.48 5.72
CA ASP A 292 11.23 7.53 4.71
C ASP A 292 11.57 6.99 3.30
N MET A 293 11.71 5.70 3.19
CA MET A 293 11.83 4.92 1.96
C MET A 293 10.55 4.17 1.57
N CYS A 294 9.43 4.37 2.28
CA CYS A 294 8.18 3.66 1.99
C CYS A 294 7.58 4.02 0.62
N GLY A 295 7.93 5.15 0.04
CA GLY A 295 7.63 5.46 -1.35
C GLY A 295 8.26 4.43 -2.30
N ALA A 296 9.56 4.20 -2.18
CA ALA A 296 10.27 3.18 -2.95
C ALA A 296 9.76 1.76 -2.63
N ALA A 297 9.49 1.47 -1.34
CA ALA A 297 8.96 0.18 -0.93
C ALA A 297 7.60 -0.11 -1.57
N SER A 298 6.72 0.89 -1.68
CA SER A 298 5.41 0.73 -2.31
C SER A 298 5.50 0.56 -3.83
N VAL A 299 6.41 1.27 -4.49
CA VAL A 299 6.69 1.07 -5.93
C VAL A 299 7.22 -0.35 -6.16
N PHE A 300 8.18 -0.80 -5.37
CA PHE A 300 8.70 -2.17 -5.44
C PHE A 300 7.60 -3.22 -5.25
N GLY A 301 6.75 -3.07 -4.23
CA GLY A 301 5.62 -3.96 -3.99
C GLY A 301 4.62 -3.97 -5.14
N THR A 302 4.37 -2.80 -5.75
CA THR A 302 3.50 -2.67 -6.91
C THR A 302 4.07 -3.39 -8.13
N MET A 303 5.38 -3.23 -8.41
CA MET A 303 6.05 -3.93 -9.51
C MET A 303 6.01 -5.45 -9.33
N LYS A 304 6.15 -5.94 -8.09
CA LYS A 304 6.00 -7.37 -7.78
C LYS A 304 4.58 -7.88 -8.02
N ALA A 305 3.57 -7.14 -7.59
CA ALA A 305 2.17 -7.50 -7.85
C ALA A 305 1.85 -7.48 -9.35
N LEU A 306 2.31 -6.48 -10.07
CA LEU A 306 2.17 -6.34 -11.52
C LEU A 306 2.77 -7.53 -12.28
N ALA A 307 4.01 -7.90 -11.96
CA ALA A 307 4.67 -9.06 -12.56
C ALA A 307 3.92 -10.36 -12.29
N LYS A 308 3.40 -10.52 -11.07
CA LYS A 308 2.61 -11.70 -10.68
C LYS A 308 1.26 -11.77 -11.38
N LEU A 309 0.63 -10.62 -11.63
CA LEU A 309 -0.64 -10.52 -12.39
C LEU A 309 -0.43 -10.68 -13.90
N ASN A 310 0.78 -10.48 -14.37
CA ASN A 310 1.12 -10.51 -15.79
C ASN A 310 0.20 -9.58 -16.63
N LEU A 311 0.03 -8.33 -16.17
CA LEU A 311 -0.84 -7.36 -16.85
C LEU A 311 -0.27 -6.95 -18.21
N PRO A 312 -1.11 -6.70 -19.21
CA PRO A 312 -0.69 -6.31 -20.57
C PRO A 312 -0.31 -4.82 -20.63
N LEU A 313 0.66 -4.40 -19.83
CA LEU A 313 1.16 -3.03 -19.74
C LEU A 313 2.68 -2.99 -19.85
N ASN A 314 3.23 -1.83 -20.23
CA ASN A 314 4.62 -1.48 -20.00
C ASN A 314 4.68 -0.52 -18.80
N VAL A 315 5.48 -0.85 -17.80
CA VAL A 315 5.61 -0.06 -16.57
C VAL A 315 7.08 0.05 -16.19
N VAL A 316 7.50 1.24 -15.80
CA VAL A 316 8.83 1.48 -15.24
C VAL A 316 8.68 1.88 -13.78
N GLY A 317 9.27 1.11 -12.88
CA GLY A 317 9.36 1.44 -11.46
C GLY A 317 10.75 1.98 -11.14
N VAL A 318 10.81 3.11 -10.46
CA VAL A 318 12.07 3.75 -10.05
C VAL A 318 12.13 3.80 -8.52
N LEU A 319 13.18 3.24 -7.94
CA LEU A 319 13.47 3.33 -6.51
C LEU A 319 14.60 4.34 -6.33
N ALA A 320 14.29 5.52 -5.81
CA ALA A 320 15.24 6.60 -5.66
C ALA A 320 15.99 6.50 -4.32
N GLY A 321 16.89 5.53 -4.21
CA GLY A 321 17.65 5.19 -3.01
C GLY A 321 18.70 6.24 -2.65
N CYS A 322 18.64 6.74 -1.41
CA CYS A 322 19.55 7.75 -0.86
C CYS A 322 19.49 7.73 0.66
N GLU A 323 20.52 8.25 1.33
CA GLU A 323 20.52 8.43 2.79
C GLU A 323 20.93 9.87 3.14
N ASN A 324 20.10 10.59 3.91
CA ASN A 324 20.36 11.97 4.30
C ASN A 324 20.99 12.03 5.70
N MET A 325 22.28 12.32 5.78
CA MET A 325 23.06 12.37 7.00
C MET A 325 23.81 13.69 7.15
N PRO A 326 24.04 14.17 8.40
CA PRO A 326 24.98 15.25 8.66
C PRO A 326 26.41 14.75 8.45
N GLY A 327 27.31 15.65 8.11
CA GLY A 327 28.72 15.31 7.94
C GLY A 327 29.51 16.47 7.36
N SER A 328 30.82 16.35 7.34
CA SER A 328 31.70 17.38 6.80
C SER A 328 31.53 17.60 5.29
N ASN A 329 31.07 16.59 4.59
CA ASN A 329 30.81 16.65 3.14
C ASN A 329 29.32 16.85 2.81
N ALA A 330 28.43 16.96 3.82
CA ALA A 330 27.01 17.16 3.59
C ALA A 330 26.70 18.50 2.93
N TYR A 331 25.62 18.53 2.14
CA TYR A 331 25.10 19.79 1.62
C TYR A 331 24.51 20.64 2.75
N ARG A 332 24.39 21.93 2.56
CA ARG A 332 24.12 22.91 3.61
C ARG A 332 22.95 23.83 3.25
N PRO A 333 22.23 24.35 4.24
CA PRO A 333 21.40 25.52 4.00
C PRO A 333 22.23 26.67 3.41
N GLY A 334 21.73 27.29 2.35
CA GLY A 334 22.45 28.30 1.57
C GLY A 334 23.14 27.78 0.32
N ASP A 335 23.37 26.48 0.17
CA ASP A 335 23.91 25.91 -1.06
C ASP A 335 22.93 26.11 -2.22
N ILE A 336 23.46 26.31 -3.43
CA ILE A 336 22.70 26.33 -4.66
C ILE A 336 23.07 25.09 -5.49
N LEU A 337 22.04 24.32 -5.84
CA LEU A 337 22.21 23.10 -6.63
C LEU A 337 21.73 23.34 -8.05
N THR A 338 22.53 22.90 -9.03
CA THR A 338 22.11 22.83 -10.42
C THR A 338 21.57 21.44 -10.68
N THR A 339 20.26 21.31 -10.92
CA THR A 339 19.59 20.02 -11.12
C THR A 339 19.88 19.45 -12.52
N MET A 340 19.52 18.18 -12.73
CA MET A 340 19.65 17.52 -14.03
C MET A 340 18.91 18.27 -15.16
N SER A 341 17.82 18.95 -14.84
CA SER A 341 17.05 19.77 -15.80
C SER A 341 17.75 21.08 -16.18
N GLY A 342 18.81 21.46 -15.48
CA GLY A 342 19.49 22.76 -15.59
C GLY A 342 18.90 23.86 -14.70
N GLN A 343 17.73 23.65 -14.10
CA GLN A 343 17.15 24.60 -13.14
C GLN A 343 17.97 24.60 -11.85
N THR A 344 18.11 25.76 -11.24
CA THR A 344 18.86 25.94 -10.00
C THR A 344 17.94 26.03 -8.79
N VAL A 345 18.38 25.47 -7.67
CA VAL A 345 17.62 25.42 -6.41
C VAL A 345 18.46 25.91 -5.27
N GLU A 346 17.99 26.95 -4.57
CA GLU A 346 18.56 27.38 -3.29
C GLU A 346 18.03 26.47 -2.19
N VAL A 347 18.95 25.84 -1.47
CA VAL A 347 18.62 24.98 -0.33
C VAL A 347 18.45 25.87 0.90
N LEU A 348 17.22 25.97 1.41
CA LEU A 348 16.94 26.67 2.66
C LEU A 348 16.84 25.73 3.86
N ASN A 349 16.53 24.47 3.60
CA ASN A 349 16.39 23.43 4.62
C ASN A 349 16.82 22.07 4.04
N THR A 350 17.82 21.43 4.65
CA THR A 350 18.30 20.12 4.20
C THR A 350 17.38 18.97 4.62
N ASP A 351 16.39 19.20 5.47
CA ASP A 351 15.33 18.25 5.81
C ASP A 351 14.16 18.26 4.79
N ALA A 352 14.26 19.05 3.74
CA ALA A 352 13.40 18.98 2.56
C ALA A 352 14.18 18.35 1.40
N GLU A 353 14.75 17.19 1.63
CA GLU A 353 15.68 16.46 0.77
C GLU A 353 14.99 15.58 -0.27
N GLY A 354 13.83 15.02 0.08
CA GLY A 354 13.12 14.07 -0.80
C GLY A 354 12.77 14.68 -2.15
N ARG A 355 12.32 15.94 -2.18
CA ARG A 355 12.04 16.65 -3.43
C ARG A 355 13.29 16.94 -4.26
N LEU A 356 14.43 17.07 -3.60
CA LEU A 356 15.73 17.27 -4.28
C LEU A 356 16.23 15.99 -4.94
N VAL A 357 15.97 14.84 -4.37
CA VAL A 357 16.22 13.53 -4.99
C VAL A 357 15.21 13.30 -6.13
N LEU A 358 13.94 13.54 -5.88
CA LEU A 358 12.87 13.29 -6.84
C LEU A 358 12.94 14.18 -8.08
N CYS A 359 13.39 15.43 -7.98
CA CYS A 359 13.45 16.32 -9.14
C CYS A 359 14.40 15.78 -10.22
N ASP A 360 15.52 15.18 -9.87
CA ASP A 360 16.43 14.55 -10.80
C ASP A 360 15.89 13.22 -11.34
N ALA A 361 15.22 12.42 -10.49
CA ALA A 361 14.55 11.20 -10.94
C ALA A 361 13.41 11.50 -11.94
N LEU A 362 12.62 12.55 -11.68
CA LEU A 362 11.53 13.02 -12.57
C LEU A 362 12.09 13.49 -13.91
N THR A 363 13.26 14.15 -13.93
CA THR A 363 13.94 14.54 -15.17
C THR A 363 14.51 13.32 -15.89
N TYR A 364 15.09 12.37 -15.16
CA TYR A 364 15.65 11.15 -15.73
C TYR A 364 14.63 10.34 -16.54
N VAL A 365 13.40 10.21 -16.02
CA VAL A 365 12.36 9.38 -16.65
C VAL A 365 11.74 9.98 -17.92
N GLU A 366 12.03 11.22 -18.26
CA GLU A 366 11.65 11.83 -19.55
C GLU A 366 12.12 10.98 -20.76
N ARG A 367 13.25 10.28 -20.61
CA ARG A 367 13.82 9.40 -21.65
C ARG A 367 12.93 8.25 -22.06
N PHE A 368 11.99 7.84 -21.22
CA PHE A 368 11.05 6.77 -21.53
C PHE A 368 9.83 7.24 -22.32
N GLU A 369 9.70 8.55 -22.55
CA GLU A 369 8.52 9.15 -23.20
C GLU A 369 7.19 8.65 -22.59
N PRO A 370 7.02 8.75 -21.27
CA PRO A 370 5.95 8.05 -20.56
C PRO A 370 4.56 8.55 -20.94
N ASP A 371 3.56 7.67 -20.88
CA ASP A 371 2.15 8.04 -20.93
C ASP A 371 1.78 8.92 -19.73
N CYS A 372 2.18 8.48 -18.54
CA CYS A 372 2.10 9.27 -17.32
C CYS A 372 3.19 8.87 -16.31
N VAL A 373 3.45 9.75 -15.36
CA VAL A 373 4.37 9.52 -14.24
C VAL A 373 3.64 9.75 -12.93
N VAL A 374 3.75 8.80 -12.01
CA VAL A 374 3.25 8.94 -10.63
C VAL A 374 4.42 8.77 -9.67
N ASP A 375 4.74 9.79 -8.89
CA ASP A 375 5.68 9.65 -7.80
C ASP A 375 4.98 9.44 -6.46
N VAL A 376 5.59 8.66 -5.59
CA VAL A 376 5.08 8.29 -4.28
C VAL A 376 6.14 8.59 -3.23
N ALA A 377 5.81 9.40 -2.24
CA ALA A 377 6.78 9.86 -1.27
C ALA A 377 6.17 10.12 0.11
N THR A 378 6.88 9.75 1.15
CA THR A 378 6.72 10.26 2.51
C THR A 378 7.32 11.66 2.58
N LEU A 379 6.64 12.63 1.96
CA LEU A 379 7.30 13.89 1.60
C LEU A 379 7.16 14.98 2.65
N THR A 380 5.97 15.16 3.22
CA THR A 380 5.73 16.32 4.08
C THR A 380 4.97 15.99 5.36
N GLY A 381 5.44 16.52 6.47
CA GLY A 381 4.68 16.56 7.73
C GLY A 381 3.39 17.38 7.60
N ALA A 382 3.36 18.36 6.72
CA ALA A 382 2.16 19.17 6.43
C ALA A 382 0.98 18.30 5.93
N CYS A 383 1.25 17.24 5.19
CA CYS A 383 0.22 16.29 4.74
C CYS A 383 -0.43 15.56 5.92
N VAL A 384 0.38 15.18 6.91
CA VAL A 384 -0.12 14.57 8.16
C VAL A 384 -1.03 15.53 8.92
N ILE A 385 -0.66 16.80 8.99
CA ILE A 385 -1.47 17.83 9.67
C ILE A 385 -2.79 18.06 8.93
N ALA A 386 -2.77 18.09 7.59
CA ALA A 386 -3.96 18.35 6.78
C ALA A 386 -4.92 17.16 6.69
N LEU A 387 -4.41 15.94 6.47
CA LEU A 387 -5.21 14.74 6.15
C LEU A 387 -5.12 13.64 7.22
N GLY A 388 -4.28 13.80 8.24
CA GLY A 388 -4.07 12.80 9.27
C GLY A 388 -3.40 11.52 8.75
N HIS A 389 -3.79 10.38 9.34
CA HIS A 389 -3.20 9.06 9.05
C HIS A 389 -4.11 8.15 8.23
N HIS A 390 -5.15 8.68 7.59
CA HIS A 390 -6.18 7.87 6.93
C HIS A 390 -6.22 8.04 5.41
N ILE A 391 -5.85 9.21 4.92
CA ILE A 391 -6.00 9.60 3.52
C ILE A 391 -4.66 10.13 3.01
N SER A 392 -4.19 9.62 1.88
CA SER A 392 -2.98 10.11 1.20
C SER A 392 -3.31 11.37 0.38
N GLY A 393 -2.34 12.28 0.23
CA GLY A 393 -2.52 13.48 -0.57
C GLY A 393 -2.15 13.26 -2.03
N VAL A 394 -2.96 13.75 -2.96
CA VAL A 394 -2.68 13.70 -4.41
C VAL A 394 -2.57 15.11 -4.95
N LEU A 395 -1.49 15.38 -5.68
CA LEU A 395 -1.28 16.63 -6.44
C LEU A 395 -0.92 16.24 -7.88
N SER A 396 -1.40 17.00 -8.87
CA SER A 396 -1.21 16.65 -10.28
C SER A 396 -1.26 17.88 -11.17
N ASN A 397 -0.48 17.85 -12.25
CA ASN A 397 -0.57 18.82 -13.35
C ASN A 397 -1.64 18.41 -14.39
N HIS A 398 -2.32 17.26 -14.19
CA HIS A 398 -3.28 16.72 -15.14
C HIS A 398 -4.54 16.20 -14.45
N ASN A 399 -5.67 16.88 -14.67
CA ASN A 399 -6.93 16.55 -13.98
C ASN A 399 -7.42 15.11 -14.21
N PRO A 400 -7.42 14.58 -15.45
CA PRO A 400 -7.84 13.18 -15.66
C PRO A 400 -7.02 12.18 -14.85
N LEU A 401 -5.68 12.31 -14.84
CA LEU A 401 -4.82 11.40 -14.06
C LEU A 401 -5.12 11.46 -12.57
N SER A 402 -5.35 12.67 -12.02
CA SER A 402 -5.71 12.78 -10.61
C SER A 402 -7.04 12.12 -10.29
N HIS A 403 -8.03 12.20 -11.18
CA HIS A 403 -9.32 11.53 -11.02
C HIS A 403 -9.20 10.02 -11.10
N GLU A 404 -8.41 9.50 -12.04
CA GLU A 404 -8.14 8.05 -12.14
C GLU A 404 -7.50 7.50 -10.85
N LEU A 405 -6.53 8.23 -10.27
CA LEU A 405 -5.88 7.82 -9.03
C LEU A 405 -6.83 7.88 -7.83
N VAL A 406 -7.64 8.93 -7.70
CA VAL A 406 -8.64 9.02 -6.62
C VAL A 406 -9.69 7.93 -6.77
N ASN A 407 -10.18 7.66 -7.98
CA ASN A 407 -11.12 6.57 -8.24
C ASN A 407 -10.50 5.20 -7.89
N ALA A 408 -9.27 4.93 -8.32
CA ALA A 408 -8.56 3.71 -7.95
C ALA A 408 -8.40 3.56 -6.43
N SER A 409 -8.17 4.66 -5.72
CA SER A 409 -8.06 4.67 -4.26
C SER A 409 -9.37 4.27 -3.55
N GLU A 410 -10.50 4.69 -4.10
CA GLU A 410 -11.83 4.32 -3.60
C GLU A 410 -12.16 2.85 -3.90
N GLN A 411 -11.87 2.39 -5.12
CA GLN A 411 -12.07 0.99 -5.51
C GLN A 411 -11.23 0.03 -4.66
N ALA A 412 -9.98 0.41 -4.35
CA ALA A 412 -9.07 -0.38 -3.52
C ALA A 412 -9.32 -0.24 -2.02
N SER A 413 -10.20 0.66 -1.58
CA SER A 413 -10.34 1.04 -0.16
C SER A 413 -9.01 1.47 0.49
N ASP A 414 -8.17 2.15 -0.29
CA ASP A 414 -6.88 2.74 0.08
C ASP A 414 -6.91 4.23 -0.28
N ARG A 415 -7.67 5.00 0.51
CA ARG A 415 -8.17 6.32 0.16
C ARG A 415 -7.09 7.37 -0.03
N ALA A 416 -7.30 8.19 -1.06
CA ALA A 416 -6.52 9.38 -1.35
C ALA A 416 -7.45 10.56 -1.67
N TRP A 417 -6.95 11.78 -1.51
CA TRP A 417 -7.69 12.99 -1.80
C TRP A 417 -6.81 14.02 -2.50
N ARG A 418 -7.39 14.70 -3.48
CA ARG A 418 -6.68 15.71 -4.24
C ARG A 418 -6.53 17.03 -3.45
N LEU A 419 -5.33 17.61 -3.47
CA LEU A 419 -5.01 18.94 -2.99
C LEU A 419 -4.81 19.90 -4.18
N PRO A 420 -5.10 21.22 -4.01
CA PRO A 420 -4.97 22.19 -5.09
C PRO A 420 -3.50 22.54 -5.38
N MET A 421 -3.23 22.97 -6.61
CA MET A 421 -1.94 23.52 -7.05
C MET A 421 -2.18 24.81 -7.86
N ALA A 422 -2.70 25.84 -7.21
CA ALA A 422 -2.92 27.13 -7.83
C ALA A 422 -1.60 27.92 -8.01
N ASP A 423 -1.59 28.85 -8.95
CA ASP A 423 -0.38 29.62 -9.31
C ASP A 423 0.20 30.41 -8.13
N GLU A 424 -0.64 30.88 -7.22
CA GLU A 424 -0.23 31.63 -6.02
C GLU A 424 0.73 30.86 -5.12
N TYR A 425 0.59 29.53 -5.05
CA TYR A 425 1.50 28.70 -4.24
C TYR A 425 2.91 28.62 -4.82
N HIS A 426 3.08 28.78 -6.14
CA HIS A 426 4.38 28.84 -6.78
C HIS A 426 5.19 30.08 -6.37
N GLU A 427 4.51 31.18 -6.03
CA GLU A 427 5.15 32.40 -5.52
C GLU A 427 5.93 32.18 -4.21
N GLN A 428 5.50 31.20 -3.38
CA GLN A 428 6.18 30.87 -2.13
C GLN A 428 7.55 30.22 -2.36
N LEU A 429 7.85 29.72 -3.56
CA LEU A 429 9.12 29.08 -3.91
C LEU A 429 10.16 30.02 -4.53
N LYS A 430 9.87 31.32 -4.63
CA LYS A 430 10.82 32.30 -5.19
C LYS A 430 12.09 32.38 -4.39
N SER A 431 13.23 32.44 -5.05
CA SER A 431 14.54 32.67 -4.48
C SER A 431 15.15 33.94 -5.09
N PRO A 432 15.85 34.78 -4.32
CA PRO A 432 16.62 35.89 -4.87
C PRO A 432 17.94 35.44 -5.54
N PHE A 433 18.37 34.19 -5.36
CA PHE A 433 19.69 33.72 -5.78
C PHE A 433 19.67 32.54 -6.77
N ALA A 434 18.53 31.87 -6.90
CA ALA A 434 18.35 30.72 -7.77
C ALA A 434 16.99 30.79 -8.48
N ASP A 435 16.72 29.86 -9.39
CA ASP A 435 15.41 29.79 -10.06
C ASP A 435 14.27 29.54 -9.06
N MET A 436 14.56 28.83 -7.97
CA MET A 436 13.61 28.53 -6.91
C MET A 436 14.31 28.15 -5.61
N ALA A 437 13.58 28.22 -4.49
CA ALA A 437 13.99 27.62 -3.23
C ALA A 437 13.43 26.19 -3.07
N ASN A 438 14.04 25.36 -2.23
CA ASN A 438 13.54 24.00 -2.00
C ASN A 438 12.34 23.94 -1.05
N ILE A 439 12.04 24.99 -0.30
CA ILE A 439 10.87 25.11 0.55
C ILE A 439 10.11 26.42 0.31
N GLY A 440 8.81 26.40 0.57
CA GLY A 440 7.94 27.59 0.46
C GLY A 440 7.46 28.16 1.80
N GLY A 441 8.13 27.79 2.89
CA GLY A 441 7.71 28.13 4.24
C GLY A 441 6.68 27.14 4.83
N ARG A 442 6.19 27.45 6.03
CA ARG A 442 5.29 26.55 6.77
C ARG A 442 3.88 26.42 6.18
N PRO A 443 3.23 27.54 5.71
CA PRO A 443 1.88 27.45 5.14
C PRO A 443 1.86 26.61 3.86
N ALA A 444 0.85 25.75 3.71
CA ALA A 444 0.61 24.92 2.53
C ALA A 444 1.81 24.02 2.13
N GLY A 445 2.55 23.49 3.11
CA GLY A 445 3.81 22.77 2.86
C GLY A 445 3.71 21.60 1.89
N THR A 446 2.63 20.84 1.91
CA THR A 446 2.38 19.75 0.95
C THR A 446 2.14 20.29 -0.46
N ILE A 447 1.40 21.37 -0.57
CA ILE A 447 1.06 22.01 -1.86
C ILE A 447 2.33 22.63 -2.49
N THR A 448 3.13 23.35 -1.71
CA THR A 448 4.39 23.93 -2.20
C THR A 448 5.41 22.87 -2.59
N ALA A 449 5.43 21.73 -1.90
CA ALA A 449 6.23 20.58 -2.32
C ALA A 449 5.78 20.02 -3.68
N GLY A 450 4.47 19.87 -3.89
CA GLY A 450 3.91 19.51 -5.18
C GLY A 450 4.20 20.54 -6.28
N CYS A 451 4.10 21.82 -5.97
CA CYS A 451 4.47 22.91 -6.88
C CYS A 451 5.96 22.84 -7.26
N PHE A 452 6.84 22.52 -6.30
CA PHE A 452 8.26 22.32 -6.59
C PHE A 452 8.46 21.17 -7.58
N LEU A 453 7.90 19.99 -7.32
CA LEU A 453 8.02 18.83 -8.21
C LEU A 453 7.44 19.11 -9.61
N SER A 454 6.34 19.84 -9.71
CA SER A 454 5.68 20.17 -10.98
C SER A 454 6.56 20.94 -11.95
N LYS A 455 7.58 21.66 -11.45
CA LYS A 455 8.53 22.39 -12.28
C LYS A 455 9.44 21.47 -13.10
N PHE A 456 9.53 20.20 -12.71
CA PHE A 456 10.35 19.15 -13.35
C PHE A 456 9.55 18.14 -14.17
N THR A 457 8.22 18.37 -14.33
CA THR A 457 7.30 17.40 -14.96
C THR A 457 6.55 17.98 -16.16
N LYS A 458 7.03 19.07 -16.75
CA LYS A 458 6.33 19.80 -17.82
C LYS A 458 6.16 19.02 -19.12
N LYS A 459 6.93 17.93 -19.31
CA LYS A 459 6.96 17.17 -20.57
C LYS A 459 5.99 15.99 -20.59
N TYR A 460 5.30 15.71 -19.46
CA TYR A 460 4.39 14.57 -19.35
C TYR A 460 3.28 14.82 -18.32
N ASN A 461 2.22 14.01 -18.37
CA ASN A 461 1.19 13.98 -17.35
C ASN A 461 1.76 13.38 -16.07
N TRP A 462 1.61 14.07 -14.95
CA TRP A 462 2.23 13.71 -13.69
C TRP A 462 1.26 13.86 -12.53
N ALA A 463 1.41 12.99 -11.55
CA ALA A 463 0.82 13.10 -10.22
C ALA A 463 1.85 12.74 -9.14
N HIS A 464 1.71 13.37 -8.00
CA HIS A 464 2.42 13.09 -6.76
C HIS A 464 1.45 12.56 -5.72
N ILE A 465 1.84 11.49 -5.02
CA ILE A 465 1.10 10.94 -3.89
C ILE A 465 1.96 11.09 -2.64
N ASP A 466 1.51 11.95 -1.72
CA ASP A 466 2.14 12.14 -0.42
C ASP A 466 1.57 11.16 0.59
N ILE A 467 2.41 10.24 1.04
CA ILE A 467 2.06 9.14 1.94
C ILE A 467 2.67 9.30 3.35
N ALA A 468 3.14 10.49 3.70
CA ALA A 468 3.76 10.72 5.00
C ALA A 468 2.86 10.34 6.19
N GLY A 469 1.54 10.50 6.05
CA GLY A 469 0.57 10.11 7.08
C GLY A 469 0.10 8.66 7.03
N THR A 470 0.28 7.96 5.90
CA THR A 470 -0.36 6.66 5.65
C THR A 470 0.62 5.49 5.52
N ALA A 471 1.91 5.76 5.31
CA ALA A 471 2.92 4.74 5.02
C ALA A 471 3.29 3.86 6.22
N TRP A 472 3.15 4.38 7.45
CA TRP A 472 3.44 3.60 8.67
C TRP A 472 2.49 3.97 9.80
N LYS A 473 2.51 3.17 10.84
CA LYS A 473 1.84 3.40 12.13
C LYS A 473 2.90 3.57 13.21
N SER A 474 2.60 4.41 14.19
CA SER A 474 3.44 4.66 15.36
C SER A 474 2.90 3.95 16.61
N GLY A 475 3.65 4.00 17.72
CA GLY A 475 3.24 3.47 19.01
C GLY A 475 3.21 1.93 19.05
N ALA A 476 2.25 1.36 19.75
CA ALA A 476 2.14 -0.10 19.95
C ALA A 476 1.93 -0.87 18.63
N ALA A 477 1.33 -0.24 17.64
CA ALA A 477 1.08 -0.83 16.31
C ALA A 477 2.16 -0.46 15.28
N LYS A 478 3.35 -0.02 15.74
CA LYS A 478 4.44 0.46 14.89
C LYS A 478 4.76 -0.52 13.77
N GLY A 479 4.77 -0.02 12.54
CA GLY A 479 5.10 -0.80 11.37
C GLY A 479 4.64 -0.16 10.08
N SER A 480 5.28 -0.54 8.98
CA SER A 480 4.88 -0.17 7.62
C SER A 480 3.49 -0.73 7.30
N THR A 481 2.66 0.06 6.62
CA THR A 481 1.31 -0.33 6.19
C THR A 481 1.27 -0.99 4.82
N GLY A 482 2.31 -0.80 4.00
CA GLY A 482 2.33 -1.20 2.60
C GLY A 482 1.49 -0.31 1.68
N ARG A 483 0.88 0.77 2.21
CA ARG A 483 0.14 1.73 1.39
C ARG A 483 1.12 2.59 0.57
N PRO A 484 0.77 2.97 -0.66
CA PRO A 484 -0.50 2.75 -1.36
C PRO A 484 -0.45 1.61 -2.42
N VAL A 485 0.20 0.48 -2.14
CA VAL A 485 0.32 -0.63 -3.12
C VAL A 485 -1.06 -1.04 -3.68
N SER A 486 -2.08 -1.19 -2.83
CA SER A 486 -3.42 -1.59 -3.28
C SER A 486 -4.03 -0.58 -4.25
N MET A 487 -3.87 0.73 -3.98
CA MET A 487 -4.31 1.80 -4.87
C MET A 487 -3.55 1.80 -6.20
N LEU A 488 -2.22 1.66 -6.17
CA LEU A 488 -1.39 1.67 -7.37
C LEU A 488 -1.68 0.46 -8.27
N VAL A 489 -1.84 -0.72 -7.68
CA VAL A 489 -2.22 -1.93 -8.44
C VAL A 489 -3.61 -1.78 -9.04
N GLN A 490 -4.57 -1.20 -8.30
CA GLN A 490 -5.89 -0.91 -8.84
C GLN A 490 -5.83 0.06 -10.02
N PHE A 491 -5.02 1.11 -9.92
CA PHE A 491 -4.80 2.03 -11.03
C PHE A 491 -4.25 1.31 -12.28
N LEU A 492 -3.30 0.38 -12.10
CA LEU A 492 -2.76 -0.41 -13.20
C LEU A 492 -3.79 -1.41 -13.76
N LEU A 493 -4.61 -2.03 -12.91
CA LEU A 493 -5.71 -2.89 -13.35
C LEU A 493 -6.70 -2.12 -14.23
N ASN A 494 -7.08 -0.91 -13.79
CA ASN A 494 -7.97 -0.04 -14.56
C ASN A 494 -7.37 0.30 -15.93
N ARG A 495 -6.10 0.65 -15.98
CA ARG A 495 -5.37 0.96 -17.21
C ARG A 495 -5.17 -0.24 -18.13
N SER A 496 -5.17 -1.45 -17.62
CA SER A 496 -5.03 -2.69 -18.39
C SER A 496 -6.33 -3.15 -19.07
N GLY A 497 -7.45 -2.51 -18.79
CA GLY A 497 -8.77 -2.96 -19.25
C GLY A 497 -9.23 -4.26 -18.59
N GLN A 498 -8.58 -4.69 -17.51
CA GLN A 498 -8.97 -5.87 -16.73
C GLN A 498 -9.87 -5.52 -15.54
N GLU A 499 -10.49 -4.34 -15.60
CA GLU A 499 -11.57 -3.98 -14.70
C GLU A 499 -12.66 -5.05 -14.73
N THR A 500 -13.28 -5.27 -13.59
CA THR A 500 -14.54 -6.03 -13.60
C THR A 500 -15.57 -5.19 -14.33
N GLU A 501 -16.08 -5.70 -15.44
CA GLU A 501 -17.31 -5.15 -16.05
C GLU A 501 -18.38 -5.14 -14.95
N GLU A 502 -18.97 -3.97 -14.74
CA GLU A 502 -20.09 -3.77 -13.81
C GLU A 502 -21.29 -4.65 -14.14
#